data_27ec8b92217d5690777f0f072137e303
#
_entry.id   27ec8b92217d5690777f0f072137e303
#
_cell.length_a   1.000
_cell.length_b   1.000
_cell.length_c   1.000
_cell.angle_alpha   90.00
_cell.angle_beta   90.00
_cell.angle_gamma   90.00
#
_symmetry.space_group_name_H-M   'P 1'
#
loop_
_entity.id
_entity.type
_entity.pdbx_description
1 polymer ?
#
loop_
_entity_poly.entity_id
_entity_poly.type
_entity_poly.pdbx_seq_one_letter_code
_entity_poly.pdbx_strand_id
1 'polypeptide(L)'
;MQGKIIKGIADSNYVHVVESGIYECKARGVFRKDKKKPLVGDNVEIEVLDEQEKTGNIINILPRMNELIRPAVANIDQALVVFAVTEPKPHFNLLDRFLVMMESKEIPAILCFNKKDIAKKQEVAELEEVYRACGYPLILISAKEEENIEEIKKYFGERQQRSQVHPELGNLL
;
A
#
# COMPACT_ATOMS: atom_id res chain seq x y z
N MET A 1 10.94 17.36 -13.47
CA MET A 1 11.34 16.76 -12.18
C MET A 1 10.77 15.36 -12.06
N GLN A 2 11.39 14.46 -11.26
CA GLN A 2 10.82 13.14 -10.97
C GLN A 2 10.21 13.11 -9.58
N GLY A 3 9.10 12.38 -9.43
CA GLY A 3 8.40 12.23 -8.15
C GLY A 3 7.51 10.98 -8.12
N LYS A 4 6.90 10.73 -6.98
CA LYS A 4 5.97 9.60 -6.76
C LYS A 4 4.56 10.13 -6.51
N ILE A 5 3.56 9.54 -7.15
CA ILE A 5 2.15 9.85 -6.87
C ILE A 5 1.78 9.27 -5.51
N ILE A 6 1.44 10.14 -4.56
CA ILE A 6 1.06 9.74 -3.20
C ILE A 6 -0.45 9.77 -2.98
N LYS A 7 -1.19 10.50 -3.82
CA LYS A 7 -2.64 10.66 -3.70
C LYS A 7 -3.24 11.02 -5.05
N GLY A 8 -4.44 10.52 -5.35
CA GLY A 8 -5.25 10.90 -6.50
C GLY A 8 -6.64 11.31 -6.06
N ILE A 9 -7.11 12.50 -6.48
CA ILE A 9 -8.46 13.00 -6.21
C ILE A 9 -9.03 13.53 -7.52
N ALA A 10 -10.15 12.96 -7.97
CA ALA A 10 -10.76 13.32 -9.23
C ALA A 10 -9.76 13.31 -10.40
N ASP A 11 -9.49 14.46 -11.00
CA ASP A 11 -8.54 14.60 -12.12
C ASP A 11 -7.16 15.10 -11.68
N SER A 12 -6.94 15.34 -10.36
CA SER A 12 -5.66 15.80 -9.80
C SER A 12 -4.88 14.65 -9.16
N ASN A 13 -3.56 14.65 -9.37
CA ASN A 13 -2.62 13.74 -8.75
C ASN A 13 -1.62 14.54 -7.92
N TYR A 14 -1.43 14.14 -6.67
CA TYR A 14 -0.46 14.76 -5.79
C TYR A 14 0.86 13.99 -5.88
N VAL A 15 1.88 14.66 -6.39
CA VAL A 15 3.20 14.09 -6.66
C VAL A 15 4.19 14.60 -5.64
N HIS A 16 4.75 13.71 -4.85
CA HIS A 16 5.85 14.04 -3.95
C HIS A 16 7.17 14.03 -4.73
N VAL A 17 7.84 15.17 -4.74
CA VAL A 17 9.18 15.37 -5.30
C VAL A 17 10.15 15.57 -4.15
N VAL A 18 11.19 14.74 -4.09
CA VAL A 18 12.22 14.80 -3.05
C VAL A 18 12.81 16.21 -2.99
N GLU A 19 12.99 16.74 -1.78
CA GLU A 19 13.52 18.09 -1.48
C GLU A 19 12.66 19.26 -1.98
N SER A 20 11.67 19.01 -2.85
CA SER A 20 10.83 20.07 -3.42
C SER A 20 9.40 20.08 -2.90
N GLY A 21 8.97 18.99 -2.20
CA GLY A 21 7.64 18.89 -1.61
C GLY A 21 6.58 18.29 -2.52
N ILE A 22 5.30 18.59 -2.28
CA ILE A 22 4.16 18.00 -2.97
C ILE A 22 3.61 18.96 -4.00
N TYR A 23 3.46 18.47 -5.24
CA TYR A 23 2.88 19.21 -6.36
C TYR A 23 1.51 18.66 -6.72
N GLU A 24 0.55 19.54 -6.95
CA GLU A 24 -0.73 19.17 -7.56
C GLU A 24 -0.56 19.11 -9.07
N CYS A 25 -0.69 17.92 -9.65
CA CYS A 25 -0.41 17.68 -11.06
C CYS A 25 -1.63 17.13 -11.79
N LYS A 26 -1.85 17.62 -13.01
CA LYS A 26 -2.82 17.06 -13.95
C LYS A 26 -2.13 16.12 -14.94
N ALA A 27 -2.79 15.01 -15.27
CA ALA A 27 -2.30 14.12 -16.32
C ALA A 27 -2.59 14.72 -17.69
N ARG A 28 -1.58 14.80 -18.57
CA ARG A 28 -1.78 15.25 -19.96
C ARG A 28 -2.71 14.29 -20.73
N GLY A 29 -3.48 14.81 -21.65
CA GLY A 29 -4.46 14.05 -22.44
C GLY A 29 -3.88 12.88 -23.25
N VAL A 30 -2.57 12.84 -23.47
CA VAL A 30 -1.83 11.75 -24.12
C VAL A 30 -2.05 10.42 -23.40
N PHE A 31 -2.08 10.40 -22.06
CA PHE A 31 -2.29 9.17 -21.27
C PHE A 31 -3.67 8.55 -21.48
N ARG A 32 -4.68 9.36 -21.93
CA ARG A 32 -6.01 8.83 -22.32
C ARG A 32 -5.94 8.05 -23.63
N LYS A 33 -5.05 8.42 -24.55
CA LYS A 33 -4.85 7.70 -25.83
C LYS A 33 -4.15 6.36 -25.61
N ASP A 34 -3.14 6.32 -24.73
CA ASP A 34 -2.35 5.13 -24.44
C ASP A 34 -3.02 4.19 -23.42
N LYS A 35 -4.24 4.51 -22.96
CA LYS A 35 -4.99 3.76 -21.93
C LYS A 35 -4.22 3.55 -20.61
N LYS A 36 -3.15 4.30 -20.38
CA LYS A 36 -2.31 4.20 -19.20
C LYS A 36 -2.71 5.29 -18.20
N LYS A 37 -3.62 4.96 -17.30
CA LYS A 37 -4.08 5.89 -16.24
C LYS A 37 -3.01 5.99 -15.13
N PRO A 38 -2.66 7.20 -14.64
CA PRO A 38 -1.84 7.37 -13.46
C PRO A 38 -2.47 6.70 -12.24
N LEU A 39 -1.66 6.02 -11.45
CA LEU A 39 -2.06 5.34 -10.21
C LEU A 39 -1.26 5.89 -9.03
N VAL A 40 -1.84 5.81 -7.83
CA VAL A 40 -1.08 6.02 -6.59
C VAL A 40 0.07 5.02 -6.55
N GLY A 41 1.27 5.48 -6.18
CA GLY A 41 2.49 4.68 -6.22
C GLY A 41 3.30 4.78 -7.51
N ASP A 42 2.75 5.35 -8.61
CA ASP A 42 3.53 5.55 -9.83
C ASP A 42 4.70 6.51 -9.62
N ASN A 43 5.85 6.14 -10.15
CA ASN A 43 6.96 7.06 -10.35
C ASN A 43 6.70 7.81 -11.66
N VAL A 44 6.78 9.14 -11.60
CA VAL A 44 6.39 10.00 -12.73
C VAL A 44 7.42 11.10 -12.97
N GLU A 45 7.44 11.61 -14.19
CA GLU A 45 8.09 12.86 -14.53
C GLU A 45 7.04 13.96 -14.62
N ILE A 46 7.32 15.08 -13.96
CA ILE A 46 6.45 16.25 -13.97
C ILE A 46 7.14 17.43 -14.63
N GLU A 47 6.35 18.25 -15.31
CA GLU A 47 6.69 19.59 -15.73
C GLU A 47 6.04 20.56 -14.76
N VAL A 48 6.86 21.36 -14.07
CA VAL A 48 6.36 22.36 -13.12
C VAL A 48 5.80 23.55 -13.90
N LEU A 49 4.61 23.98 -13.52
CA LEU A 49 3.94 25.15 -14.09
C LEU A 49 4.13 26.36 -13.17
N ASP A 50 4.03 26.15 -11.86
CA ASP A 50 4.21 27.19 -10.85
C ASP A 50 4.90 26.59 -9.61
N GLU A 51 6.06 27.14 -9.27
CA GLU A 51 6.85 26.72 -8.10
C GLU A 51 6.26 27.21 -6.77
N GLN A 52 5.59 28.37 -6.77
CA GLN A 52 5.02 28.94 -5.54
C GLN A 52 3.72 28.21 -5.17
N GLU A 53 2.85 28.00 -6.16
CA GLU A 53 1.59 27.27 -6.00
C GLU A 53 1.76 25.74 -6.04
N LYS A 54 2.98 25.25 -6.29
CA LYS A 54 3.30 23.81 -6.40
C LYS A 54 2.36 23.08 -7.36
N THR A 55 2.20 23.62 -8.57
CA THR A 55 1.37 23.03 -9.62
C THR A 55 2.21 22.53 -10.79
N GLY A 56 1.70 21.48 -11.48
CA GLY A 56 2.42 20.89 -12.60
C GLY A 56 1.57 19.98 -13.48
N ASN A 57 2.23 19.40 -14.47
CA ASN A 57 1.66 18.36 -15.32
C ASN A 57 2.51 17.09 -15.25
N ILE A 58 1.85 15.94 -15.17
CA ILE A 58 2.51 14.65 -15.40
C ILE A 58 2.77 14.53 -16.89
N ILE A 59 4.05 14.41 -17.26
CA ILE A 59 4.50 14.29 -18.66
C ILE A 59 4.88 12.86 -19.03
N ASN A 60 5.27 12.03 -18.04
CA ASN A 60 5.61 10.64 -18.24
C ASN A 60 5.29 9.80 -17.01
N ILE A 61 4.89 8.52 -17.23
CA ILE A 61 4.74 7.51 -16.18
C ILE A 61 5.83 6.48 -16.41
N LEU A 62 6.73 6.35 -15.45
CA LEU A 62 7.85 5.42 -15.52
C LEU A 62 7.37 3.96 -15.47
N PRO A 63 8.20 2.99 -15.87
CA PRO A 63 7.84 1.57 -15.80
C PRO A 63 7.45 1.16 -14.37
N ARG A 64 6.35 0.42 -14.27
CA ARG A 64 5.87 -0.16 -13.01
C ARG A 64 6.58 -1.48 -12.73
N MET A 65 6.95 -1.73 -11.47
CA MET A 65 7.38 -3.05 -11.02
C MET A 65 6.19 -4.00 -10.91
N ASN A 66 5.10 -3.51 -10.33
CA ASN A 66 3.83 -4.24 -10.19
C ASN A 66 2.67 -3.25 -10.15
N GLU A 67 1.45 -3.78 -10.30
CA GLU A 67 0.22 -2.99 -10.16
C GLU A 67 -0.95 -3.87 -9.72
N LEU A 68 -1.88 -3.28 -8.98
CA LEU A 68 -3.17 -3.86 -8.63
C LEU A 68 -4.30 -3.06 -9.29
N ILE A 69 -5.38 -3.77 -9.65
CA ILE A 69 -6.59 -3.17 -10.21
C ILE A 69 -7.51 -2.68 -9.09
N ARG A 70 -7.57 -3.42 -7.97
CA ARG A 70 -8.39 -3.10 -6.80
C ARG A 70 -7.62 -3.50 -5.53
N PRO A 71 -7.13 -2.53 -4.75
CA PRO A 71 -7.11 -1.09 -5.05
C PRO A 71 -6.28 -0.76 -6.29
N ALA A 72 -6.58 0.37 -6.94
CA ALA A 72 -5.84 0.84 -8.11
C ALA A 72 -4.54 1.53 -7.68
N VAL A 73 -3.48 0.76 -7.50
CA VAL A 73 -2.16 1.20 -7.00
C VAL A 73 -1.04 0.52 -7.78
N ALA A 74 0.14 1.14 -7.79
CA ALA A 74 1.33 0.65 -8.48
C ALA A 74 2.57 0.69 -7.58
N ASN A 75 3.62 -0.05 -7.96
CA ASN A 75 4.92 -0.08 -7.29
C ASN A 75 4.80 -0.36 -5.78
N ILE A 76 4.11 -1.46 -5.47
CA ILE A 76 3.84 -1.91 -4.11
C ILE A 76 5.03 -2.74 -3.63
N ASP A 77 5.66 -2.32 -2.55
CA ASP A 77 6.78 -3.03 -1.95
C ASP A 77 6.32 -4.17 -1.03
N GLN A 78 5.13 -4.02 -0.42
CA GLN A 78 4.58 -4.95 0.56
C GLN A 78 3.09 -4.71 0.78
N ALA A 79 2.33 -5.76 1.05
CA ALA A 79 0.92 -5.70 1.41
C ALA A 79 0.69 -6.13 2.86
N LEU A 80 -0.02 -5.32 3.64
CA LEU A 80 -0.59 -5.72 4.91
C LEU A 80 -2.06 -6.10 4.69
N VAL A 81 -2.36 -7.39 4.83
CA VAL A 81 -3.70 -7.93 4.64
C VAL A 81 -4.39 -8.05 6.00
N VAL A 82 -5.33 -7.16 6.27
CA VAL A 82 -5.96 -7.05 7.60
C VAL A 82 -7.35 -7.66 7.59
N PHE A 83 -7.59 -8.61 8.51
CA PHE A 83 -8.89 -9.22 8.79
C PHE A 83 -9.19 -9.18 10.30
N ALA A 84 -10.46 -9.28 10.68
CA ALA A 84 -10.81 -9.56 12.07
C ALA A 84 -10.68 -11.07 12.35
N VAL A 85 -10.30 -11.43 13.58
CA VAL A 85 -10.29 -12.84 14.01
C VAL A 85 -11.71 -13.41 14.01
N THR A 86 -12.69 -12.67 14.51
CA THR A 86 -14.04 -13.17 14.74
C THR A 86 -15.18 -12.25 14.28
N GLU A 87 -15.16 -10.97 14.57
CA GLU A 87 -16.27 -10.05 14.24
C GLU A 87 -15.81 -8.87 13.37
N PRO A 88 -16.24 -8.82 12.08
CA PRO A 88 -17.02 -9.82 11.35
C PRO A 88 -16.22 -11.11 11.14
N LYS A 89 -16.91 -12.26 11.04
CA LYS A 89 -16.23 -13.52 10.71
C LYS A 89 -15.40 -13.38 9.46
N PRO A 90 -14.13 -13.79 9.48
CA PRO A 90 -13.27 -13.68 8.33
C PRO A 90 -13.80 -14.51 7.17
N HIS A 91 -13.79 -13.91 5.98
CA HIS A 91 -14.15 -14.60 4.75
C HIS A 91 -12.90 -15.23 4.15
N PHE A 92 -12.55 -16.45 4.57
CA PHE A 92 -11.30 -17.11 4.20
C PHE A 92 -11.09 -17.22 2.68
N ASN A 93 -12.12 -17.56 1.90
CA ASN A 93 -12.01 -17.58 0.44
C ASN A 93 -11.60 -16.21 -0.15
N LEU A 94 -11.98 -15.11 0.49
CA LEU A 94 -11.56 -13.78 0.07
C LEU A 94 -10.09 -13.54 0.45
N LEU A 95 -9.70 -13.93 1.65
CA LEU A 95 -8.32 -13.84 2.11
C LEU A 95 -7.39 -14.65 1.21
N ASP A 96 -7.73 -15.91 0.91
CA ASP A 96 -6.93 -16.78 0.05
C ASP A 96 -6.77 -16.20 -1.36
N ARG A 97 -7.84 -15.61 -1.92
CA ARG A 97 -7.77 -14.91 -3.21
C ARG A 97 -6.84 -13.72 -3.18
N PHE A 98 -6.82 -12.95 -2.09
CA PHE A 98 -5.87 -11.86 -1.92
C PHE A 98 -4.44 -12.39 -1.86
N LEU A 99 -4.18 -13.46 -1.14
CA LEU A 99 -2.85 -14.05 -1.05
C LEU A 99 -2.36 -14.56 -2.41
N VAL A 100 -3.20 -15.29 -3.14
CA VAL A 100 -2.88 -15.75 -4.51
C VAL A 100 -2.62 -14.56 -5.45
N MET A 101 -3.38 -13.48 -5.31
CA MET A 101 -3.15 -12.25 -6.10
C MET A 101 -1.81 -11.61 -5.74
N MET A 102 -1.43 -11.54 -4.46
CA MET A 102 -0.13 -11.01 -4.03
C MET A 102 1.01 -11.87 -4.59
N GLU A 103 0.92 -13.18 -4.47
CA GLU A 103 1.90 -14.12 -5.05
C GLU A 103 2.03 -13.93 -6.58
N SER A 104 0.91 -13.85 -7.29
CA SER A 104 0.91 -13.67 -8.75
C SER A 104 1.56 -12.36 -9.22
N LYS A 105 1.67 -11.38 -8.33
CA LYS A 105 2.28 -10.06 -8.56
C LYS A 105 3.64 -9.90 -7.89
N GLU A 106 4.16 -10.97 -7.29
CA GLU A 106 5.41 -10.95 -6.54
C GLU A 106 5.44 -9.89 -5.43
N ILE A 107 4.27 -9.63 -4.81
CA ILE A 107 4.12 -8.68 -3.71
C ILE A 107 4.15 -9.43 -2.39
N PRO A 108 5.18 -9.23 -1.55
CA PRO A 108 5.22 -9.85 -0.23
C PRO A 108 4.01 -9.43 0.61
N ALA A 109 3.33 -10.40 1.22
CA ALA A 109 2.17 -10.17 2.06
C ALA A 109 2.47 -10.51 3.53
N ILE A 110 1.89 -9.70 4.43
CA ILE A 110 1.84 -9.94 5.86
C ILE A 110 0.38 -10.08 6.24
N LEU A 111 0.05 -11.14 6.95
CA LEU A 111 -1.28 -11.33 7.51
C LEU A 111 -1.40 -10.66 8.87
N CYS A 112 -2.42 -9.85 9.03
CA CYS A 112 -2.73 -9.19 10.29
C CYS A 112 -4.15 -9.52 10.70
N PHE A 113 -4.34 -10.26 11.79
CA PHE A 113 -5.65 -10.50 12.36
C PHE A 113 -5.88 -9.61 13.56
N ASN A 114 -6.83 -8.70 13.42
CA ASN A 114 -7.23 -7.73 14.44
C ASN A 114 -8.37 -8.28 15.29
N LYS A 115 -8.65 -7.60 16.42
CA LYS A 115 -9.69 -7.91 17.40
C LYS A 115 -9.44 -9.22 18.17
N LYS A 116 -8.18 -9.49 18.46
CA LYS A 116 -7.76 -10.63 19.29
C LYS A 116 -8.40 -10.60 20.69
N ASP A 117 -8.67 -9.40 21.21
CA ASP A 117 -9.29 -9.14 22.52
C ASP A 117 -10.67 -9.77 22.72
N ILE A 118 -11.46 -9.90 21.64
CA ILE A 118 -12.80 -10.50 21.69
C ILE A 118 -12.85 -11.91 21.10
N ALA A 119 -11.75 -12.42 20.59
CA ALA A 119 -11.66 -13.74 19.97
C ALA A 119 -11.53 -14.86 21.02
N LYS A 120 -12.08 -16.03 20.73
CA LYS A 120 -11.85 -17.22 21.53
C LYS A 120 -10.46 -17.80 21.24
N LYS A 121 -9.81 -18.35 22.27
CA LYS A 121 -8.48 -18.98 22.11
C LYS A 121 -8.42 -20.03 21.00
N GLN A 122 -9.51 -20.77 20.82
CA GLN A 122 -9.61 -21.79 19.76
C GLN A 122 -9.61 -21.15 18.38
N GLU A 123 -10.36 -20.06 18.15
CA GLU A 123 -10.40 -19.34 16.87
C GLU A 123 -9.02 -18.79 16.50
N VAL A 124 -8.29 -18.27 17.47
CA VAL A 124 -6.90 -17.81 17.29
C VAL A 124 -5.99 -18.96 16.90
N ALA A 125 -6.06 -20.08 17.62
CA ALA A 125 -5.21 -21.25 17.36
C ALA A 125 -5.44 -21.85 15.97
N GLU A 126 -6.70 -21.95 15.53
CA GLU A 126 -7.06 -22.44 14.20
C GLU A 126 -6.49 -21.55 13.08
N LEU A 127 -6.54 -20.22 13.26
CA LEU A 127 -5.94 -19.28 12.30
C LEU A 127 -4.44 -19.41 12.25
N GLU A 128 -3.78 -19.52 13.41
CA GLU A 128 -2.33 -19.68 13.48
C GLU A 128 -1.88 -20.98 12.82
N GLU A 129 -2.56 -22.08 13.07
CA GLU A 129 -2.23 -23.39 12.48
C GLU A 129 -2.30 -23.32 10.94
N VAL A 130 -3.41 -22.79 10.39
CA VAL A 130 -3.62 -22.73 8.94
C VAL A 130 -2.61 -21.80 8.26
N TYR A 131 -2.50 -20.55 8.71
CA TYR A 131 -1.76 -19.54 7.94
C TYR A 131 -0.26 -19.53 8.22
N ARG A 132 0.21 -19.98 9.40
CA ARG A 132 1.64 -20.19 9.62
C ARG A 132 2.20 -21.32 8.75
N ALA A 133 1.42 -22.36 8.51
CA ALA A 133 1.80 -23.46 7.62
C ALA A 133 1.94 -22.99 6.15
N CYS A 134 1.25 -21.92 5.75
CA CYS A 134 1.35 -21.32 4.41
C CYS A 134 2.62 -20.46 4.21
N GLY A 135 3.43 -20.26 5.26
CA GLY A 135 4.69 -19.50 5.17
C GLY A 135 4.56 -17.98 5.18
N TYR A 136 3.35 -17.43 5.41
CA TYR A 136 3.17 -15.99 5.56
C TYR A 136 3.53 -15.51 6.96
N PRO A 137 4.19 -14.35 7.11
CA PRO A 137 4.26 -13.66 8.39
C PRO A 137 2.85 -13.37 8.90
N LEU A 138 2.56 -13.76 10.16
CA LEU A 138 1.25 -13.63 10.76
C LEU A 138 1.36 -12.85 12.06
N ILE A 139 0.57 -11.78 12.19
CA ILE A 139 0.51 -10.92 13.36
C ILE A 139 -0.92 -10.91 13.89
N LEU A 140 -1.07 -11.13 15.19
CA LEU A 140 -2.34 -11.06 15.90
C LEU A 140 -2.35 -9.82 16.78
N ILE A 141 -3.28 -8.91 16.55
CA ILE A 141 -3.34 -7.63 17.26
C ILE A 141 -4.71 -7.39 17.91
N SER A 142 -4.72 -6.48 18.87
CA SER A 142 -5.91 -5.73 19.25
C SER A 142 -5.62 -4.24 19.06
N ALA A 143 -6.21 -3.65 18.02
CA ALA A 143 -6.09 -2.22 17.81
C ALA A 143 -6.78 -1.41 18.92
N LYS A 144 -7.82 -1.98 19.55
CA LYS A 144 -8.56 -1.36 20.65
C LYS A 144 -7.72 -1.30 21.94
N GLU A 145 -7.02 -2.40 22.24
CA GLU A 145 -6.18 -2.51 23.45
C GLU A 145 -4.70 -2.17 23.17
N GLU A 146 -4.40 -1.67 21.98
CA GLU A 146 -3.03 -1.34 21.50
C GLU A 146 -2.04 -2.53 21.60
N GLU A 147 -2.55 -3.78 21.60
CA GLU A 147 -1.74 -4.98 21.73
C GLU A 147 -1.07 -5.34 20.40
N ASN A 148 0.26 -5.56 20.43
CA ASN A 148 1.09 -5.99 19.30
C ASN A 148 1.18 -5.01 18.11
N ILE A 149 0.78 -3.75 18.26
CA ILE A 149 0.88 -2.73 17.21
C ILE A 149 2.34 -2.49 16.79
N GLU A 150 3.28 -2.55 17.73
CA GLU A 150 4.70 -2.38 17.45
C GLU A 150 5.29 -3.48 16.54
N GLU A 151 4.70 -4.68 16.50
CA GLU A 151 5.13 -5.72 15.56
C GLU A 151 4.86 -5.31 14.12
N ILE A 152 3.72 -4.68 13.84
CA ILE A 152 3.41 -4.13 12.51
C ILE A 152 4.47 -3.11 12.11
N LYS A 153 4.82 -2.19 13.00
CA LYS A 153 5.82 -1.14 12.72
C LYS A 153 7.19 -1.71 12.37
N LYS A 154 7.61 -2.81 12.99
CA LYS A 154 8.88 -3.50 12.66
C LYS A 154 8.92 -3.94 11.20
N TYR A 155 7.85 -4.58 10.70
CA TYR A 155 7.79 -5.02 9.31
C TYR A 155 7.86 -3.86 8.30
N PHE A 156 7.30 -2.70 8.65
CA PHE A 156 7.41 -1.51 7.79
C PHE A 156 8.76 -0.80 7.94
N GLY A 157 9.32 -0.74 9.16
CA GLY A 157 10.60 -0.07 9.42
C GLY A 157 11.81 -0.74 8.77
N GLU A 158 11.88 -2.07 8.77
CA GLU A 158 12.97 -2.83 8.19
C GLU A 158 13.06 -2.71 6.67
N ARG A 159 11.94 -2.48 5.98
CA ARG A 159 11.90 -2.29 4.52
C ARG A 159 12.13 -0.87 4.07
N GLN A 160 11.74 0.13 4.86
CA GLN A 160 12.09 1.53 4.59
C GLN A 160 13.61 1.75 4.57
N GLN A 161 14.38 0.95 5.31
CA GLN A 161 15.84 0.98 5.25
C GLN A 161 16.42 0.34 3.98
N ARG A 162 15.71 -0.57 3.32
CA ARG A 162 16.13 -1.24 2.08
C ARG A 162 15.72 -0.50 0.81
N SER A 163 14.57 0.14 0.80
CA SER A 163 14.18 1.08 -0.24
C SER A 163 14.52 2.47 0.27
N GLN A 164 15.37 3.21 -0.43
CA GLN A 164 15.63 4.63 -0.15
C GLN A 164 14.35 5.46 -0.41
N VAL A 165 13.25 5.11 0.23
CA VAL A 165 11.97 5.80 0.18
C VAL A 165 11.79 6.55 1.48
N HIS A 166 11.62 7.85 1.36
CA HIS A 166 11.56 8.90 2.37
C HIS A 166 10.75 8.57 3.64
N PRO A 167 11.23 9.04 4.83
CA PRO A 167 10.58 8.79 6.13
C PRO A 167 9.22 9.46 6.33
N GLU A 168 8.78 10.35 5.45
CA GLU A 168 7.51 11.06 5.60
C GLU A 168 6.25 10.26 5.16
N LEU A 169 6.41 9.12 4.48
CA LEU A 169 5.28 8.27 4.08
C LEU A 169 4.76 7.36 5.20
N GLY A 170 5.48 7.26 6.32
CA GLY A 170 5.09 6.47 7.49
C GLY A 170 3.92 7.04 8.32
N ASN A 171 3.49 8.27 8.05
CA ASN A 171 2.43 8.95 8.81
C ASN A 171 1.04 8.94 8.12
N LEU A 172 0.84 8.10 7.09
CA LEU A 172 -0.41 8.02 6.32
C LEU A 172 -1.19 6.71 6.55
N LEU A 173 -0.95 6.04 7.69
CA LEU A 173 -1.78 4.91 8.18
C LEU A 173 -2.58 5.32 9.39
#